data_c39903246ed34d8a674c7e087a8134ae
#
_entry.id   c39903246ed34d8a674c7e087a8134ae
#
_cell.length_a   1.000
_cell.length_b   1.000
_cell.length_c   1.000
_cell.angle_alpha   90.00
_cell.angle_beta   90.00
_cell.angle_gamma   90.00
#
_symmetry.space_group_name_H-M   'P 1'
#
loop_
_entity.id
_entity.type
_entity.pdbx_description
1 polymer ?
#
loop_
_entity_poly.entity_id
_entity_poly.type
_entity_poly.pdbx_seq_one_letter_code
_entity_poly.pdbx_strand_id
1 'polypeptide(L)'
;LEENKKAILERFGTIDVLLNAAGGNMPGATIAPDKTVLDLDVDAFRKVVDLNLFGTVLPTMVFVDVMAKNKKGAIVNFCSESALRPLTRVVGYGSAKAAIGNYTRYMATELATKFSPELRVNAIVPGFLLTNQNRALLTNPDGSYTDRAKTIIAHTPCGRFAEPEELFGTIHYLISDASS
;
A
#
# COMPACT_ATOMS: atom_id res chain seq x y z
N LEU A 1 18.44 3.52 0.54
CA LEU A 1 17.52 4.60 0.91
C LEU A 1 18.27 5.84 1.41
N GLU A 2 19.27 5.72 2.26
CA GLU A 2 20.05 6.87 2.77
C GLU A 2 20.74 7.66 1.65
N GLU A 3 21.35 6.98 0.70
CA GLU A 3 21.95 7.63 -0.49
C GLU A 3 20.90 8.42 -1.30
N ASN A 4 19.70 7.83 -1.48
CA ASN A 4 18.61 8.50 -2.16
C ASN A 4 18.14 9.75 -1.40
N LYS A 5 18.01 9.66 -0.06
CA LYS A 5 17.70 10.80 0.81
C LYS A 5 18.73 11.92 0.62
N LYS A 6 20.02 11.60 0.66
CA LYS A 6 21.10 12.56 0.46
C LYS A 6 20.97 13.24 -0.90
N ALA A 7 20.83 12.49 -1.98
CA ALA A 7 20.68 13.02 -3.34
C ALA A 7 19.44 13.93 -3.50
N ILE A 8 18.31 13.57 -2.86
CA ILE A 8 17.10 14.40 -2.88
C ILE A 8 17.35 15.72 -2.15
N LEU A 9 17.97 15.67 -0.97
CA LEU A 9 18.25 16.86 -0.17
C LEU A 9 19.28 17.79 -0.86
N GLU A 10 20.29 17.24 -1.51
CA GLU A 10 21.25 18.01 -2.31
C GLU A 10 20.58 18.73 -3.48
N ARG A 11 19.55 18.13 -4.08
CA ARG A 11 18.86 18.68 -5.25
C ARG A 11 17.71 19.62 -4.91
N PHE A 12 16.92 19.30 -3.88
CA PHE A 12 15.66 19.97 -3.59
C PHE A 12 15.64 20.68 -2.22
N GLY A 13 16.60 20.38 -1.36
CA GLY A 13 16.72 20.99 -0.02
C GLY A 13 15.74 20.45 1.03
N THR A 14 14.66 19.79 0.60
CA THR A 14 13.60 19.30 1.50
C THR A 14 12.95 18.02 0.96
N ILE A 15 12.15 17.39 1.83
CA ILE A 15 11.23 16.29 1.49
C ILE A 15 9.91 16.60 2.21
N ASP A 16 8.89 16.91 1.45
CA ASP A 16 7.59 17.36 1.98
C ASP A 16 6.54 16.25 1.93
N VAL A 17 6.70 15.29 1.01
CA VAL A 17 5.76 14.19 0.77
C VAL A 17 6.49 12.86 0.63
N LEU A 18 5.94 11.83 1.29
CA LEU A 18 6.37 10.44 1.09
C LEU A 18 5.17 9.57 0.70
N LEU A 19 5.24 8.96 -0.48
CA LEU A 19 4.27 7.96 -0.92
C LEU A 19 4.88 6.56 -0.81
N ASN A 20 4.41 5.76 0.13
CA ASN A 20 4.84 4.37 0.31
C ASN A 20 3.98 3.44 -0.54
N ALA A 21 4.25 3.39 -1.84
CA ALA A 21 3.49 2.61 -2.82
C ALA A 21 4.15 1.28 -3.21
N ALA A 22 5.36 0.97 -2.70
CA ALA A 22 5.99 -0.31 -2.92
C ALA A 22 5.22 -1.44 -2.23
N GLY A 23 4.99 -2.54 -2.95
CA GLY A 23 4.27 -3.67 -2.39
C GLY A 23 3.63 -4.56 -3.45
N GLY A 24 3.00 -5.61 -2.99
CA GLY A 24 2.31 -6.56 -3.85
C GLY A 24 2.29 -7.97 -3.24
N ASN A 25 1.68 -8.91 -3.94
CA ASN A 25 1.76 -10.32 -3.58
C ASN A 25 2.88 -11.02 -4.37
N MET A 26 3.27 -12.19 -3.91
CA MET A 26 4.28 -13.03 -4.55
C MET A 26 3.66 -14.39 -4.92
N PRO A 27 4.05 -15.00 -6.05
CA PRO A 27 3.47 -16.29 -6.49
C PRO A 27 3.52 -17.38 -5.42
N GLY A 28 4.65 -17.56 -4.74
CA GLY A 28 4.82 -18.57 -3.69
C GLY A 28 4.01 -18.29 -2.40
N ALA A 29 3.50 -17.06 -2.21
CA ALA A 29 2.65 -16.70 -1.08
C ALA A 29 1.14 -16.79 -1.40
N THR A 30 0.79 -17.32 -2.57
CA THR A 30 -0.60 -17.52 -2.98
C THR A 30 -0.97 -19.01 -2.83
N ILE A 31 -1.94 -19.31 -1.99
CA ILE A 31 -2.48 -20.65 -1.84
C ILE A 31 -3.21 -21.05 -3.14
N ALA A 32 -2.82 -22.14 -3.78
CA ALA A 32 -3.45 -22.62 -5.01
C ALA A 32 -4.92 -23.01 -4.78
N PRO A 33 -5.79 -23.04 -5.81
CA PRO A 33 -7.21 -23.35 -5.65
C PRO A 33 -7.51 -24.73 -5.07
N ASP A 34 -6.62 -25.69 -5.34
CA ASP A 34 -6.67 -27.08 -4.87
C ASP A 34 -5.96 -27.30 -3.53
N LYS A 35 -5.44 -26.22 -2.91
CA LYS A 35 -4.69 -26.22 -1.66
C LYS A 35 -5.46 -25.54 -0.55
N THR A 36 -5.02 -25.72 0.69
CA THR A 36 -5.58 -25.15 1.90
C THR A 36 -4.54 -24.31 2.66
N VAL A 37 -4.95 -23.70 3.76
CA VAL A 37 -4.03 -22.97 4.64
C VAL A 37 -2.92 -23.86 5.23
N LEU A 38 -3.12 -25.17 5.25
CA LEU A 38 -2.11 -26.14 5.73
C LEU A 38 -0.93 -26.29 4.75
N ASP A 39 -1.11 -25.86 3.51
CA ASP A 39 -0.08 -25.86 2.46
C ASP A 39 0.65 -24.50 2.37
N LEU A 40 0.46 -23.61 3.35
CA LEU A 40 1.05 -22.28 3.36
C LEU A 40 2.58 -22.34 3.44
N ASP A 41 3.25 -21.73 2.47
CA ASP A 41 4.70 -21.49 2.53
C ASP A 41 4.99 -20.30 3.44
N VAL A 42 5.49 -20.60 4.64
CA VAL A 42 5.80 -19.57 5.66
C VAL A 42 6.95 -18.67 5.24
N ASP A 43 7.91 -19.14 4.46
CA ASP A 43 9.01 -18.29 3.98
C ASP A 43 8.55 -17.35 2.87
N ALA A 44 7.67 -17.79 1.99
CA ALA A 44 7.00 -16.91 1.05
C ALA A 44 6.10 -15.89 1.77
N PHE A 45 5.40 -16.29 2.84
CA PHE A 45 4.65 -15.38 3.69
C PHE A 45 5.56 -14.28 4.28
N ARG A 46 6.71 -14.64 4.88
CA ARG A 46 7.70 -13.67 5.40
C ARG A 46 8.13 -12.68 4.34
N LYS A 47 8.50 -13.15 3.16
CA LYS A 47 8.91 -12.30 2.03
C LYS A 47 7.81 -11.29 1.62
N VAL A 48 6.54 -11.70 1.65
CA VAL A 48 5.42 -10.78 1.37
C VAL A 48 5.26 -9.73 2.48
N VAL A 49 5.45 -10.13 3.74
CA VAL A 49 5.46 -9.18 4.87
C VAL A 49 6.63 -8.20 4.74
N ASP A 50 7.83 -8.68 4.42
CA ASP A 50 9.00 -7.82 4.20
C ASP A 50 8.75 -6.83 3.05
N LEU A 51 8.25 -7.30 1.92
CA LEU A 51 7.96 -6.45 0.78
C LEU A 51 6.94 -5.36 1.10
N ASN A 52 5.86 -5.68 1.79
CA ASN A 52 4.76 -4.75 2.01
C ASN A 52 4.94 -3.93 3.29
N LEU A 53 5.12 -4.58 4.45
CA LEU A 53 5.21 -3.89 5.74
C LEU A 53 6.55 -3.17 5.86
N PHE A 54 7.66 -3.88 5.73
CA PHE A 54 8.97 -3.25 5.84
C PHE A 54 9.31 -2.36 4.64
N GLY A 55 8.72 -2.63 3.46
CA GLY A 55 8.71 -1.70 2.33
C GLY A 55 7.98 -0.37 2.60
N THR A 56 7.16 -0.30 3.63
CA THR A 56 6.53 0.92 4.14
C THR A 56 7.29 1.51 5.34
N VAL A 57 7.68 0.67 6.30
CA VAL A 57 8.35 1.09 7.54
C VAL A 57 9.73 1.69 7.27
N LEU A 58 10.56 1.00 6.48
CA LEU A 58 11.94 1.43 6.25
C LEU A 58 12.04 2.79 5.54
N PRO A 59 11.33 3.06 4.44
CA PRO A 59 11.34 4.39 3.86
C PRO A 59 10.81 5.46 4.82
N THR A 60 9.74 5.15 5.55
CA THR A 60 9.22 6.10 6.55
C THR A 60 10.29 6.47 7.57
N MET A 61 10.99 5.51 8.15
CA MET A 61 12.03 5.77 9.15
C MET A 61 13.23 6.54 8.58
N VAL A 62 13.55 6.35 7.29
CA VAL A 62 14.64 7.05 6.63
C VAL A 62 14.28 8.51 6.32
N PHE A 63 13.06 8.79 5.89
CA PHE A 63 12.70 10.12 5.36
C PHE A 63 11.98 11.00 6.37
N VAL A 64 11.34 10.43 7.40
CA VAL A 64 10.50 11.18 8.35
C VAL A 64 11.27 12.20 9.19
N ASP A 65 12.57 12.00 9.43
CA ASP A 65 13.39 12.92 10.21
C ASP A 65 13.53 14.31 9.54
N VAL A 66 13.53 14.35 8.20
CA VAL A 66 13.54 15.60 7.44
C VAL A 66 12.24 16.37 7.67
N MET A 67 11.10 15.68 7.53
CA MET A 67 9.78 16.26 7.79
C MET A 67 9.64 16.71 9.24
N ALA A 68 10.12 15.89 10.20
CA ALA A 68 10.08 16.22 11.62
C ALA A 68 10.89 17.48 11.98
N LYS A 69 12.06 17.67 11.35
CA LYS A 69 12.87 18.88 11.47
C LYS A 69 12.15 20.11 10.90
N ASN A 70 11.49 19.96 9.77
CA ASN A 70 10.73 21.00 9.10
C ASN A 70 9.37 21.26 9.78
N LYS A 71 8.94 20.38 10.69
CA LYS A 71 7.64 20.41 11.40
C LYS A 71 6.43 20.36 10.46
N LYS A 72 6.60 19.95 9.21
CA LYS A 72 5.55 19.82 8.19
C LYS A 72 5.87 18.67 7.24
N GLY A 73 4.82 17.95 6.83
CA GLY A 73 4.95 16.89 5.84
C GLY A 73 3.73 15.98 5.77
N ALA A 74 3.61 15.27 4.66
CA ALA A 74 2.52 14.33 4.43
C ALA A 74 3.07 12.96 4.02
N ILE A 75 2.66 11.92 4.73
CA ILE A 75 2.96 10.52 4.40
C ILE A 75 1.68 9.84 3.98
N VAL A 76 1.67 9.18 2.82
CA VAL A 76 0.53 8.38 2.35
C VAL A 76 0.99 6.94 2.13
N ASN A 77 0.40 6.03 2.89
CA ASN A 77 0.65 4.61 2.81
C ASN A 77 -0.40 3.92 1.93
N PHE A 78 0.00 2.90 1.19
CA PHE A 78 -0.89 2.09 0.38
C PHE A 78 -1.29 0.83 1.16
N CYS A 79 -2.48 0.86 1.76
CA CYS A 79 -3.13 -0.28 2.37
C CYS A 79 -3.83 -1.14 1.28
N SER A 80 -4.91 -1.80 1.60
CA SER A 80 -5.71 -2.59 0.66
C SER A 80 -7.05 -2.95 1.30
N GLU A 81 -8.05 -3.19 0.50
CA GLU A 81 -9.32 -3.80 0.93
C GLU A 81 -9.10 -5.13 1.69
N SER A 82 -8.06 -5.89 1.34
CA SER A 82 -7.66 -7.12 2.04
C SER A 82 -7.22 -6.92 3.49
N ALA A 83 -6.99 -5.69 3.93
CA ALA A 83 -6.74 -5.36 5.33
C ALA A 83 -8.03 -5.30 6.16
N LEU A 84 -9.17 -5.05 5.52
CA LEU A 84 -10.48 -4.86 6.15
C LEU A 84 -11.35 -6.10 6.05
N ARG A 85 -11.16 -6.90 5.01
CA ARG A 85 -11.89 -8.15 4.76
C ARG A 85 -10.93 -9.26 4.34
N PRO A 86 -11.22 -10.52 4.68
CA PRO A 86 -10.38 -11.63 4.24
C PRO A 86 -10.47 -11.78 2.71
N LEU A 87 -9.36 -11.58 2.04
CA LEU A 87 -9.22 -11.93 0.64
C LEU A 87 -8.67 -13.36 0.54
N THR A 88 -9.41 -14.25 -0.12
CA THR A 88 -9.02 -15.64 -0.27
C THR A 88 -7.64 -15.81 -0.90
N ARG A 89 -6.89 -16.85 -0.45
CA ARG A 89 -5.63 -17.31 -1.02
C ARG A 89 -4.39 -16.43 -0.75
N VAL A 90 -4.53 -15.21 -0.24
CA VAL A 90 -3.43 -14.24 -0.08
C VAL A 90 -3.28 -13.76 1.36
N VAL A 91 -3.26 -14.70 2.32
CA VAL A 91 -3.24 -14.41 3.76
C VAL A 91 -2.04 -13.54 4.17
N GLY A 92 -0.84 -13.79 3.63
CA GLY A 92 0.36 -13.00 3.94
C GLY A 92 0.22 -11.54 3.51
N TYR A 93 -0.32 -11.32 2.32
CA TYR A 93 -0.58 -9.97 1.81
C TYR A 93 -1.63 -9.24 2.67
N GLY A 94 -2.77 -9.87 2.96
CA GLY A 94 -3.80 -9.27 3.79
C GLY A 94 -3.29 -8.90 5.20
N SER A 95 -2.53 -9.82 5.82
CA SER A 95 -1.91 -9.58 7.14
C SER A 95 -0.95 -8.40 7.11
N ALA A 96 -0.07 -8.31 6.10
CA ALA A 96 0.85 -7.19 5.95
C ALA A 96 0.11 -5.86 5.74
N LYS A 97 -0.94 -5.86 4.91
CA LYS A 97 -1.75 -4.65 4.67
C LYS A 97 -2.54 -4.21 5.90
N ALA A 98 -3.03 -5.13 6.72
CA ALA A 98 -3.63 -4.82 8.02
C ALA A 98 -2.63 -4.19 8.99
N ALA A 99 -1.40 -4.73 9.03
CA ALA A 99 -0.31 -4.16 9.82
C ALA A 99 0.05 -2.72 9.37
N ILE A 100 0.08 -2.44 8.04
CA ILE A 100 0.27 -1.06 7.52
C ILE A 100 -0.83 -0.12 8.02
N GLY A 101 -2.08 -0.58 8.04
CA GLY A 101 -3.20 0.21 8.56
C GLY A 101 -3.00 0.62 10.03
N ASN A 102 -2.56 -0.32 10.88
CA ASN A 102 -2.24 -0.03 12.28
C ASN A 102 -1.01 0.88 12.42
N TYR A 103 0.05 0.59 11.68
CA TYR A 103 1.27 1.41 11.64
C TYR A 103 0.97 2.86 11.26
N THR A 104 0.11 3.07 10.26
CA THR A 104 -0.33 4.41 9.84
C THR A 104 -0.97 5.19 10.98
N ARG A 105 -1.90 4.58 11.74
CA ARG A 105 -2.57 5.22 12.89
C ARG A 105 -1.59 5.57 14.00
N TYR A 106 -0.67 4.65 14.31
CA TYR A 106 0.37 4.91 15.30
C TYR A 106 1.25 6.09 14.88
N MET A 107 1.76 6.07 13.64
CA MET A 107 2.64 7.13 13.15
C MET A 107 1.93 8.50 13.06
N ALA A 108 0.65 8.52 12.68
CA ALA A 108 -0.13 9.75 12.68
C ALA A 108 -0.21 10.38 14.09
N THR A 109 -0.51 9.56 15.10
CA THR A 109 -0.56 10.02 16.49
C THR A 109 0.82 10.44 17.00
N GLU A 110 1.84 9.62 16.80
CA GLU A 110 3.20 9.85 17.30
C GLU A 110 3.80 11.13 16.71
N LEU A 111 3.72 11.30 15.39
CA LEU A 111 4.30 12.47 14.72
C LEU A 111 3.56 13.75 15.08
N ALA A 112 2.24 13.73 15.13
CA ALA A 112 1.45 14.89 15.46
C ALA A 112 1.69 15.35 16.91
N THR A 113 1.79 14.42 17.86
CA THR A 113 1.93 14.74 19.28
C THR A 113 3.36 15.07 19.71
N LYS A 114 4.36 14.45 19.08
CA LYS A 114 5.75 14.58 19.49
C LYS A 114 6.53 15.62 18.69
N PHE A 115 6.10 15.94 17.48
CA PHE A 115 6.84 16.83 16.59
C PHE A 115 6.00 18.03 16.11
N SER A 116 4.88 17.78 15.40
CA SER A 116 4.02 18.85 14.89
C SER A 116 2.68 18.29 14.39
N PRO A 117 1.55 18.98 14.65
CA PRO A 117 0.26 18.62 14.07
C PRO A 117 0.20 18.73 12.53
N GLU A 118 1.16 19.45 11.92
CA GLU A 118 1.28 19.53 10.47
C GLU A 118 2.02 18.32 9.84
N LEU A 119 2.43 17.33 10.66
CA LEU A 119 2.94 16.04 10.19
C LEU A 119 1.79 15.06 10.11
N ARG A 120 1.32 14.80 8.91
CA ARG A 120 0.13 13.98 8.67
C ARG A 120 0.50 12.64 8.06
N VAL A 121 -0.10 11.58 8.55
CA VAL A 121 0.09 10.23 8.03
C VAL A 121 -1.27 9.63 7.74
N ASN A 122 -1.51 9.28 6.49
CA ASN A 122 -2.75 8.70 6.03
C ASN A 122 -2.49 7.40 5.28
N ALA A 123 -3.52 6.59 5.10
CA ALA A 123 -3.49 5.44 4.20
C ALA A 123 -4.68 5.48 3.26
N ILE A 124 -4.44 5.16 2.00
CA ILE A 124 -5.51 4.83 1.07
C ILE A 124 -5.75 3.32 1.08
N VAL A 125 -6.99 2.93 0.84
CA VAL A 125 -7.44 1.53 0.85
C VAL A 125 -8.06 1.22 -0.52
N PRO A 126 -7.24 1.01 -1.55
CA PRO A 126 -7.75 0.71 -2.87
C PRO A 126 -8.50 -0.63 -2.89
N GLY A 127 -9.59 -0.68 -3.64
CA GLY A 127 -10.20 -1.91 -4.09
C GLY A 127 -9.38 -2.56 -5.22
N PHE A 128 -10.05 -3.28 -6.11
CA PHE A 128 -9.36 -3.90 -7.23
C PHE A 128 -9.17 -2.91 -8.40
N LEU A 129 -7.90 -2.67 -8.73
CA LEU A 129 -7.49 -2.00 -9.95
C LEU A 129 -6.95 -3.02 -10.94
N LEU A 130 -7.19 -2.82 -12.23
CA LEU A 130 -6.58 -3.63 -13.26
C LEU A 130 -5.19 -3.08 -13.59
N THR A 131 -4.15 -3.78 -13.18
CA THR A 131 -2.75 -3.39 -13.35
C THR A 131 -1.94 -4.47 -14.05
N ASN A 132 -0.75 -4.14 -14.52
CA ASN A 132 0.16 -5.12 -15.11
C ASN A 132 0.49 -6.27 -14.13
N GLN A 133 0.49 -6.01 -12.81
CA GLN A 133 0.78 -7.00 -11.79
C GLN A 133 -0.28 -8.09 -11.69
N ASN A 134 -1.56 -7.76 -11.91
CA ASN A 134 -2.67 -8.70 -11.71
C ASN A 134 -3.42 -9.06 -13.02
N ARG A 135 -3.06 -8.46 -14.14
CA ARG A 135 -3.69 -8.70 -15.43
C ARG A 135 -3.76 -10.18 -15.77
N ALA A 136 -2.67 -10.91 -15.64
CA ALA A 136 -2.62 -12.35 -15.93
C ALA A 136 -3.52 -13.20 -15.00
N LEU A 137 -3.93 -12.69 -13.85
CA LEU A 137 -4.87 -13.36 -12.93
C LEU A 137 -6.32 -13.01 -13.21
N LEU A 138 -6.57 -11.88 -13.85
CA LEU A 138 -7.89 -11.30 -14.04
C LEU A 138 -8.37 -11.32 -15.49
N THR A 139 -7.47 -11.48 -16.45
CA THR A 139 -7.83 -11.54 -17.88
C THR A 139 -7.28 -12.80 -18.54
N ASN A 140 -8.07 -13.37 -19.45
CA ASN A 140 -7.65 -14.45 -20.35
C ASN A 140 -6.81 -13.89 -21.50
N PRO A 141 -6.11 -14.75 -22.29
CA PRO A 141 -5.33 -14.31 -23.44
C PRO A 141 -6.14 -13.59 -24.53
N ASP A 142 -7.44 -13.84 -24.63
CA ASP A 142 -8.36 -13.18 -25.54
C ASP A 142 -8.88 -11.82 -25.01
N GLY A 143 -8.42 -11.41 -23.83
CA GLY A 143 -8.85 -10.17 -23.17
C GLY A 143 -10.13 -10.29 -22.36
N SER A 144 -10.84 -11.40 -22.38
CA SER A 144 -12.01 -11.63 -21.55
C SER A 144 -11.64 -11.78 -20.06
N TYR A 145 -12.59 -11.51 -19.17
CA TYR A 145 -12.37 -11.68 -17.73
C TYR A 145 -12.39 -13.15 -17.30
N THR A 146 -11.44 -13.53 -16.45
CA THR A 146 -11.44 -14.82 -15.76
C THR A 146 -12.64 -14.94 -14.81
N ASP A 147 -13.01 -16.13 -14.39
CA ASP A 147 -14.11 -16.33 -13.42
C ASP A 147 -13.81 -15.65 -12.08
N ARG A 148 -12.54 -15.58 -11.67
CA ARG A 148 -12.11 -14.78 -10.52
C ARG A 148 -12.45 -13.30 -10.72
N ALA A 149 -12.12 -12.73 -11.87
CA ALA A 149 -12.43 -11.35 -12.20
C ALA A 149 -13.93 -11.07 -12.20
N LYS A 150 -14.73 -11.95 -12.81
CA LYS A 150 -16.20 -11.86 -12.79
C LYS A 150 -16.77 -11.88 -11.38
N THR A 151 -16.25 -12.76 -10.51
CA THR A 151 -16.64 -12.83 -9.10
C THR A 151 -16.32 -11.52 -8.37
N ILE A 152 -15.13 -10.96 -8.56
CA ILE A 152 -14.74 -9.67 -7.97
C ILE A 152 -15.67 -8.54 -8.44
N ILE A 153 -15.92 -8.44 -9.74
CA ILE A 153 -16.78 -7.42 -10.33
C ILE A 153 -18.22 -7.55 -9.81
N ALA A 154 -18.74 -8.77 -9.67
CA ALA A 154 -20.08 -9.02 -9.14
C ALA A 154 -20.25 -8.53 -7.68
N HIS A 155 -19.17 -8.43 -6.92
CA HIS A 155 -19.17 -7.88 -5.56
C HIS A 155 -18.69 -6.42 -5.48
N THR A 156 -18.45 -5.79 -6.63
CA THR A 156 -18.02 -4.40 -6.72
C THR A 156 -19.22 -3.56 -7.20
N PRO A 157 -19.78 -2.65 -6.39
CA PRO A 157 -20.98 -1.89 -6.77
C PRO A 157 -20.86 -1.12 -8.09
N CYS A 158 -19.66 -0.63 -8.42
CA CYS A 158 -19.39 0.06 -9.69
C CYS A 158 -19.37 -0.87 -10.91
N GLY A 159 -19.45 -2.21 -10.73
CA GLY A 159 -19.50 -3.18 -11.81
C GLY A 159 -18.24 -3.27 -12.70
N ARG A 160 -17.11 -2.75 -12.25
CA ARG A 160 -15.84 -2.74 -12.98
C ARG A 160 -14.63 -2.67 -12.04
N PHE A 161 -13.46 -2.95 -12.57
CA PHE A 161 -12.20 -2.56 -11.92
C PHE A 161 -12.00 -1.04 -12.02
N ALA A 162 -11.28 -0.49 -11.05
CA ALA A 162 -10.82 0.89 -11.12
C ALA A 162 -9.52 0.97 -11.94
N GLU A 163 -9.27 2.16 -12.47
CA GLU A 163 -8.00 2.50 -13.12
C GLU A 163 -7.07 3.22 -12.11
N PRO A 164 -5.73 3.07 -12.23
CA PRO A 164 -4.79 3.70 -11.30
C PRO A 164 -4.98 5.22 -11.15
N GLU A 165 -5.34 5.90 -12.23
CA GLU A 165 -5.55 7.35 -12.28
C GLU A 165 -6.71 7.81 -11.38
N GLU A 166 -7.67 6.94 -11.09
CA GLU A 166 -8.80 7.25 -10.20
C GLU A 166 -8.35 7.47 -8.74
N LEU A 167 -7.12 7.06 -8.38
CA LEU A 167 -6.53 7.34 -7.07
C LEU A 167 -5.93 8.75 -6.97
N PHE A 168 -5.63 9.42 -8.08
CA PHE A 168 -4.89 10.68 -8.08
C PHE A 168 -5.59 11.78 -7.31
N GLY A 169 -6.91 11.91 -7.45
CA GLY A 169 -7.67 12.92 -6.71
C GLY A 169 -7.53 12.77 -5.20
N THR A 170 -7.66 11.54 -4.70
CA THR A 170 -7.48 11.25 -3.26
C THR A 170 -6.04 11.49 -2.82
N ILE A 171 -5.04 11.08 -3.61
CA ILE A 171 -3.64 11.31 -3.28
C ILE A 171 -3.35 12.80 -3.24
N HIS A 172 -3.76 13.57 -4.26
CA HIS A 172 -3.57 15.03 -4.30
C HIS A 172 -4.22 15.71 -3.10
N TYR A 173 -5.44 15.31 -2.72
CA TYR A 173 -6.08 15.82 -1.52
C TYR A 173 -5.23 15.53 -0.28
N LEU A 174 -4.82 14.29 -0.05
CA LEU A 174 -4.10 13.87 1.15
C LEU A 174 -2.71 14.50 1.30
N ILE A 175 -2.04 14.85 0.20
CA ILE A 175 -0.72 15.49 0.24
C ILE A 175 -0.79 17.03 0.26
N SER A 176 -1.96 17.60 0.00
CA SER A 176 -2.16 19.05 -0.01
C SER A 176 -2.60 19.58 1.35
N ASP A 177 -2.49 20.91 1.54
CA ASP A 177 -2.96 21.59 2.74
C ASP A 177 -4.50 21.54 2.89
N ALA A 178 -5.24 21.13 1.87
CA ALA A 178 -6.70 20.93 1.95
C ALA A 178 -7.11 19.77 2.88
N SER A 179 -6.17 18.89 3.26
CA SER A 179 -6.42 17.78 4.18
C SER A 179 -5.82 18.01 5.58
N SER A 180 -5.65 19.25 5.95
CA SER A 180 -5.19 19.66 7.29
C SER A 180 -6.23 19.40 8.38
#